data_0e62dcb60f7de1367c04d8b8cbfc199d
#
_entry.id   0e62dcb60f7de1367c04d8b8cbfc199d
#
_cell.length_a   1.000
_cell.length_b   1.000
_cell.length_c   1.000
_cell.angle_alpha   90.00
_cell.angle_beta   90.00
_cell.angle_gamma   90.00
#
_symmetry.space_group_name_H-M   'P 1'
#
loop_
_entity.id
_entity.type
_entity.pdbx_description
1 polymer ?
#
loop_
_entity_poly.entity_id
_entity_poly.type
_entity_poly.pdbx_seq_one_letter_code
_entity_poly.pdbx_strand_id
1 'polypeptide(L)'
;KRSGMPQFYRFSHPTSNRYPAMIELFTRKLDAIQLPDDAVLTPLPMDEDISSLSAILLDDDYYEFLKQGKVTVDGVTVLDAAYLIPFKAKAWMDLTDRKAAGEHVDSKNIKKHKNDVFRLTELLDPTVKIVTPSGVYEDMQKFVDRMENETVDVKQLGLVGRTKEQILQELVELYALQ
;
A
#
# COMPACT_ATOMS: atom_id res chain seq x y z
N LYS A 1 15.65 6.63 -14.78
CA LYS A 1 16.62 7.71 -14.44
C LYS A 1 15.97 9.07 -14.75
N ARG A 2 15.08 9.59 -13.92
CA ARG A 2 14.53 10.94 -14.12
C ARG A 2 15.33 12.03 -13.40
N SER A 3 16.13 11.71 -12.39
CA SER A 3 16.92 12.71 -11.65
C SER A 3 18.42 12.47 -11.63
N GLY A 4 18.92 11.38 -12.21
CA GLY A 4 20.35 11.05 -12.18
C GLY A 4 20.88 10.62 -10.82
N MET A 5 20.10 10.70 -9.75
CA MET A 5 20.52 10.29 -8.40
C MET A 5 20.31 8.79 -8.19
N PRO A 6 21.28 8.09 -7.56
CA PRO A 6 21.15 6.68 -7.22
C PRO A 6 20.09 6.51 -6.13
N GLN A 7 19.20 5.52 -6.31
CA GLN A 7 18.23 5.10 -5.31
C GLN A 7 18.77 3.85 -4.61
N PHE A 8 19.24 3.99 -3.37
CA PHE A 8 19.96 2.94 -2.66
C PHE A 8 19.08 1.77 -2.17
N TYR A 9 17.78 1.89 -2.24
CA TYR A 9 16.82 0.86 -1.83
C TYR A 9 16.15 0.14 -3.00
N ARG A 10 16.35 0.62 -4.23
CA ARG A 10 15.75 0.05 -5.45
C ARG A 10 16.80 -0.43 -6.42
N PHE A 11 16.74 -1.69 -6.77
CA PHE A 11 17.57 -2.35 -7.77
C PHE A 11 16.69 -2.75 -8.96
N SER A 12 16.89 -2.16 -10.09
CA SER A 12 16.12 -2.40 -11.32
C SER A 12 17.02 -2.68 -12.50
N HIS A 13 16.46 -3.23 -13.57
CA HIS A 13 17.15 -3.56 -14.80
C HIS A 13 18.28 -4.59 -14.58
N PRO A 14 17.95 -5.82 -14.13
CA PRO A 14 18.95 -6.88 -13.99
C PRO A 14 19.55 -7.21 -15.34
N THR A 15 20.80 -7.67 -15.36
CA THR A 15 21.50 -8.11 -16.56
C THR A 15 20.96 -9.41 -17.14
N SER A 16 20.10 -10.11 -16.41
CA SER A 16 19.47 -11.37 -16.80
C SER A 16 17.99 -11.35 -16.46
N ASN A 17 17.16 -11.88 -17.37
CA ASN A 17 15.72 -12.06 -17.18
C ASN A 17 15.35 -13.23 -16.21
N ARG A 18 16.35 -13.90 -15.65
CA ARG A 18 16.18 -14.91 -14.59
C ARG A 18 15.89 -14.28 -13.23
N TYR A 19 16.14 -13.00 -13.07
CA TYR A 19 15.91 -12.25 -11.84
C TYR A 19 14.65 -11.38 -11.96
N PRO A 20 14.02 -11.03 -10.84
CA PRO A 20 12.94 -10.05 -10.83
C PRO A 20 13.36 -8.75 -11.52
N ALA A 21 12.48 -8.13 -12.28
CA ALA A 21 12.75 -6.88 -12.99
C ALA A 21 13.15 -5.74 -12.04
N MET A 22 12.72 -5.84 -10.78
CA MET A 22 13.01 -4.86 -9.73
C MET A 22 13.01 -5.54 -8.36
N ILE A 23 13.94 -5.14 -7.50
CA ILE A 23 13.97 -5.49 -6.06
C ILE A 23 13.99 -4.18 -5.28
N GLU A 24 13.16 -4.09 -4.26
CA GLU A 24 13.11 -2.97 -3.32
C GLU A 24 13.40 -3.48 -1.91
N LEU A 25 14.19 -2.71 -1.16
CA LEU A 25 14.51 -3.01 0.22
C LEU A 25 13.66 -2.13 1.14
N PHE A 26 13.01 -2.76 2.09
CA PHE A 26 12.23 -2.10 3.13
C PHE A 26 12.87 -2.36 4.48
N THR A 27 12.79 -1.40 5.38
CA THR A 27 13.25 -1.56 6.76
C THR A 27 12.31 -0.83 7.70
N ARG A 28 12.24 -1.33 8.93
CA ARG A 28 11.59 -0.63 10.03
C ARG A 28 12.37 0.63 10.38
N LYS A 29 11.68 1.71 10.73
CA LYS A 29 12.30 2.88 11.35
C LYS A 29 12.94 2.45 12.68
N LEU A 30 14.25 2.58 12.79
CA LEU A 30 14.95 2.33 14.03
C LEU A 30 14.93 3.62 14.87
N ASP A 31 14.23 3.60 16.00
CA ASP A 31 14.22 4.70 16.97
C ASP A 31 15.61 4.98 17.57
N ALA A 32 16.54 4.03 17.38
CA ALA A 32 17.91 4.13 17.89
C ALA A 32 18.85 5.00 17.05
N ILE A 33 18.44 5.47 15.87
CA ILE A 33 19.23 6.42 15.10
C ILE A 33 18.83 7.83 15.55
N GLN A 34 19.45 8.28 16.64
CA GLN A 34 19.50 9.71 16.96
C GLN A 34 20.39 10.37 15.91
N LEU A 35 19.78 11.00 14.94
CA LEU A 35 20.50 11.87 14.03
C LEU A 35 20.95 13.11 14.82
N PRO A 36 22.18 13.61 14.63
CA PRO A 36 22.61 14.88 15.20
C PRO A 36 21.60 15.99 14.82
N ASP A 37 21.41 16.98 15.69
CA ASP A 37 20.46 18.09 15.49
C ASP A 37 20.72 18.91 14.22
N ASP A 38 21.95 18.82 13.69
CA ASP A 38 22.40 19.46 12.45
C ASP A 38 22.37 18.51 11.22
N ALA A 39 21.92 17.28 11.39
CA ALA A 39 21.75 16.35 10.27
C ALA A 39 20.67 16.88 9.33
N VAL A 40 21.10 17.37 8.18
CA VAL A 40 20.20 17.66 7.08
C VAL A 40 19.64 16.31 6.63
N LEU A 41 18.44 15.99 7.09
CA LEU A 41 17.63 14.94 6.50
C LEU A 41 17.35 15.38 5.07
N THR A 42 18.21 14.97 4.16
CA THR A 42 17.84 15.02 2.75
C THR A 42 16.73 14.00 2.61
N PRO A 43 15.48 14.42 2.37
CA PRO A 43 14.44 13.47 2.01
C PRO A 43 15.03 12.68 0.86
N LEU A 44 15.10 11.35 0.99
CA LEU A 44 15.48 10.53 -0.15
C LEU A 44 14.53 10.97 -1.26
N PRO A 45 15.04 11.50 -2.40
CA PRO A 45 14.17 11.91 -3.49
C PRO A 45 13.45 10.65 -3.96
N MET A 46 12.21 10.53 -3.54
CA MET A 46 11.40 9.37 -3.82
C MET A 46 10.73 9.65 -5.15
N ASP A 47 11.03 8.83 -6.15
CA ASP A 47 10.24 8.83 -7.37
C ASP A 47 8.77 8.58 -7.01
N GLU A 48 7.88 9.28 -7.69
CA GLU A 48 6.43 9.28 -7.45
C GLU A 48 5.82 7.88 -7.37
N ASP A 49 6.45 6.88 -8.01
CA ASP A 49 5.99 5.50 -8.02
C ASP A 49 6.35 4.69 -6.77
N ILE A 50 7.26 5.18 -5.92
CA ILE A 50 7.82 4.42 -4.78
C ILE A 50 7.40 5.00 -3.45
N SER A 51 7.12 6.29 -3.41
CA SER A 51 7.05 7.07 -2.18
C SER A 51 6.07 6.51 -1.16
N SER A 52 4.92 6.04 -1.61
CA SER A 52 3.86 5.65 -0.69
C SER A 52 4.16 4.32 0.02
N LEU A 53 4.64 3.30 -0.67
CA LEU A 53 4.82 1.98 -0.04
C LEU A 53 6.03 1.93 0.90
N SER A 54 7.14 2.55 0.53
CA SER A 54 8.35 2.62 1.37
C SER A 54 8.12 3.48 2.62
N ALA A 55 7.41 4.59 2.50
CA ALA A 55 7.06 5.44 3.62
C ALA A 55 6.13 4.73 4.62
N ILE A 56 5.20 3.94 4.13
CA ILE A 56 4.24 3.16 4.93
C ILE A 56 4.96 2.12 5.78
N LEU A 57 5.94 1.42 5.23
CA LEU A 57 6.68 0.36 5.94
C LEU A 57 7.61 0.88 7.04
N LEU A 58 7.80 2.18 7.17
CA LEU A 58 8.52 2.79 8.29
C LEU A 58 7.67 2.93 9.56
N ASP A 59 6.35 2.80 9.44
CA ASP A 59 5.41 2.82 10.55
C ASP A 59 5.39 1.45 11.25
N ASP A 60 5.50 1.43 12.58
CA ASP A 60 5.59 0.21 13.37
C ASP A 60 4.33 -0.66 13.22
N ASP A 61 3.14 -0.06 13.20
CA ASP A 61 1.87 -0.78 13.05
C ASP A 61 1.82 -1.52 11.71
N TYR A 62 2.19 -0.84 10.62
CA TYR A 62 2.24 -1.43 9.29
C TYR A 62 3.37 -2.47 9.14
N TYR A 63 4.50 -2.26 9.80
CA TYR A 63 5.61 -3.23 9.78
C TYR A 63 5.21 -4.54 10.47
N GLU A 64 4.63 -4.48 11.66
CA GLU A 64 4.16 -5.67 12.37
C GLU A 64 3.01 -6.34 11.63
N PHE A 65 2.09 -5.57 11.08
CA PHE A 65 0.99 -6.06 10.25
C PHE A 65 1.48 -6.82 9.01
N LEU A 66 2.46 -6.28 8.30
CA LEU A 66 3.09 -6.96 7.16
C LEU A 66 3.69 -8.31 7.57
N LYS A 67 4.34 -8.39 8.73
CA LYS A 67 4.96 -9.65 9.21
C LYS A 67 3.92 -10.75 9.45
N GLN A 68 2.74 -10.38 9.93
CA GLN A 68 1.63 -11.31 10.17
C GLN A 68 1.05 -11.87 8.88
N GLY A 69 1.01 -11.07 7.82
CA GLY A 69 0.40 -11.43 6.53
C GLY A 69 1.29 -12.26 5.60
N LYS A 70 2.47 -12.71 6.04
CA LYS A 70 3.36 -13.52 5.20
C LYS A 70 2.83 -14.92 5.02
N VAL A 71 2.69 -15.34 3.76
CA VAL A 71 2.36 -16.72 3.38
C VAL A 71 3.38 -17.24 2.37
N THR A 72 3.61 -18.55 2.38
CA THR A 72 4.54 -19.18 1.42
C THR A 72 3.74 -20.02 0.45
N VAL A 73 3.84 -19.69 -0.83
CA VAL A 73 3.20 -20.41 -1.94
C VAL A 73 4.30 -20.89 -2.88
N ASP A 74 4.37 -22.18 -3.12
CA ASP A 74 5.39 -22.81 -3.99
C ASP A 74 6.84 -22.39 -3.66
N GLY A 75 7.16 -22.24 -2.37
CA GLY A 75 8.49 -21.82 -1.91
C GLY A 75 8.78 -20.33 -2.03
N VAL A 76 7.83 -19.53 -2.48
CA VAL A 76 7.94 -18.06 -2.55
C VAL A 76 7.11 -17.45 -1.43
N THR A 77 7.73 -16.57 -0.63
CA THR A 77 7.01 -15.80 0.38
C THR A 77 6.33 -14.59 -0.25
N VAL A 78 5.03 -14.49 -0.07
CA VAL A 78 4.19 -13.38 -0.55
C VAL A 78 3.41 -12.77 0.61
N LEU A 79 2.86 -11.58 0.40
CA LEU A 79 1.94 -10.97 1.33
C LEU A 79 0.51 -11.36 0.95
N ASP A 80 -0.23 -11.91 1.89
CA ASP A 80 -1.64 -12.26 1.70
C ASP A 80 -2.48 -11.03 1.32
N ALA A 81 -3.52 -11.24 0.52
CA ALA A 81 -4.37 -10.17 0.00
C ALA A 81 -5.02 -9.33 1.11
N ALA A 82 -5.50 -9.97 2.18
CA ALA A 82 -6.10 -9.29 3.32
C ALA A 82 -5.10 -8.37 4.05
N TYR A 83 -3.82 -8.67 3.99
CA TYR A 83 -2.77 -7.83 4.57
C TYR A 83 -2.19 -6.82 3.57
N LEU A 84 -2.34 -7.04 2.27
CA LEU A 84 -1.89 -6.09 1.24
C LEU A 84 -2.88 -4.93 1.02
N ILE A 85 -4.17 -5.17 1.20
CA ILE A 85 -5.24 -4.17 1.00
C ILE A 85 -4.99 -2.88 1.79
N PRO A 86 -4.68 -2.87 3.11
CA PRO A 86 -4.44 -1.64 3.85
C PRO A 86 -3.29 -0.80 3.30
N PHE A 87 -2.22 -1.42 2.79
CA PHE A 87 -1.13 -0.69 2.14
C PHE A 87 -1.60 0.03 0.88
N LYS A 88 -2.47 -0.61 0.09
CA LYS A 88 -3.04 0.01 -1.11
C LYS A 88 -4.01 1.14 -0.78
N ALA A 89 -4.82 0.96 0.26
CA ALA A 89 -5.75 1.97 0.77
C ALA A 89 -4.99 3.21 1.25
N LYS A 90 -3.96 3.03 2.10
CA LYS A 90 -3.11 4.12 2.58
C LYS A 90 -2.40 4.85 1.44
N ALA A 91 -1.83 4.10 0.49
CA ALA A 91 -1.16 4.69 -0.67
C ALA A 91 -2.12 5.53 -1.52
N TRP A 92 -3.37 5.08 -1.71
CA TRP A 92 -4.38 5.86 -2.41
C TRP A 92 -4.72 7.15 -1.67
N MET A 93 -4.92 7.09 -0.36
CA MET A 93 -5.21 8.28 0.47
C MET A 93 -4.08 9.29 0.43
N ASP A 94 -2.82 8.83 0.68
CA ASP A 94 -1.64 9.70 0.67
C ASP A 94 -1.48 10.42 -0.67
N LEU A 95 -1.52 9.69 -1.78
CA LEU A 95 -1.37 10.28 -3.12
C LEU A 95 -2.53 11.25 -3.45
N THR A 96 -3.74 10.95 -2.98
CA THR A 96 -4.90 11.83 -3.16
C THR A 96 -4.73 13.14 -2.39
N ASP A 97 -4.30 13.05 -1.13
CA ASP A 97 -4.08 14.21 -0.26
C ASP A 97 -2.92 15.08 -0.76
N ARG A 98 -1.82 14.47 -1.17
CA ARG A 98 -0.68 15.17 -1.77
C ARG A 98 -1.06 15.88 -3.06
N LYS A 99 -1.86 15.25 -3.91
CA LYS A 99 -2.38 15.89 -5.12
C LYS A 99 -3.29 17.07 -4.79
N ALA A 100 -4.17 16.92 -3.79
CA ALA A 100 -5.03 18.02 -3.32
C ALA A 100 -4.22 19.19 -2.72
N ALA A 101 -3.07 18.89 -2.12
CA ALA A 101 -2.12 19.89 -1.62
C ALA A 101 -1.29 20.56 -2.75
N GLY A 102 -1.52 20.21 -4.00
CA GLY A 102 -0.84 20.82 -5.16
C GLY A 102 0.47 20.15 -5.57
N GLU A 103 0.81 19.01 -4.98
CA GLU A 103 1.97 18.25 -5.40
C GLU A 103 1.77 17.59 -6.78
N HIS A 104 2.88 17.41 -7.49
CA HIS A 104 2.86 16.71 -8.78
C HIS A 104 2.74 15.20 -8.55
N VAL A 105 1.51 14.69 -8.63
CA VAL A 105 1.18 13.27 -8.48
C VAL A 105 0.51 12.75 -9.74
N ASP A 106 0.98 11.60 -10.26
CA ASP A 106 0.35 10.95 -11.42
C ASP A 106 -1.01 10.35 -11.01
N SER A 107 -2.06 10.86 -11.64
CA SER A 107 -3.44 10.39 -11.43
C SER A 107 -3.63 8.90 -11.74
N LYS A 108 -2.76 8.33 -12.60
CA LYS A 108 -2.80 6.88 -12.91
C LYS A 108 -2.41 6.05 -11.68
N ASN A 109 -1.45 6.54 -10.87
CA ASN A 109 -1.05 5.85 -9.64
C ASN A 109 -2.16 5.90 -8.58
N ILE A 110 -2.82 7.05 -8.41
CA ILE A 110 -4.00 7.16 -7.54
C ILE A 110 -5.07 6.14 -7.97
N LYS A 111 -5.43 6.14 -9.26
CA LYS A 111 -6.42 5.21 -9.79
C LYS A 111 -5.99 3.75 -9.62
N LYS A 112 -4.69 3.45 -9.85
CA LYS A 112 -4.14 2.10 -9.69
C LYS A 112 -4.34 1.59 -8.27
N HIS A 113 -3.91 2.33 -7.25
CA HIS A 113 -4.01 1.90 -5.86
C HIS A 113 -5.47 1.69 -5.43
N LYS A 114 -6.38 2.60 -5.80
CA LYS A 114 -7.81 2.42 -5.58
C LYS A 114 -8.32 1.12 -6.20
N ASN A 115 -8.03 0.90 -7.46
CA ASN A 115 -8.48 -0.27 -8.20
C ASN A 115 -7.88 -1.57 -7.64
N ASP A 116 -6.63 -1.54 -7.17
CA ASP A 116 -5.96 -2.70 -6.57
C ASP A 116 -6.68 -3.15 -5.30
N VAL A 117 -7.17 -2.23 -4.45
CA VAL A 117 -7.99 -2.59 -3.27
C VAL A 117 -9.18 -3.43 -3.70
N PHE A 118 -9.97 -2.95 -4.66
CA PHE A 118 -11.16 -3.65 -5.12
C PHE A 118 -10.84 -5.02 -5.75
N ARG A 119 -9.79 -5.11 -6.58
CA ARG A 119 -9.39 -6.38 -7.19
C ARG A 119 -8.90 -7.40 -6.17
N LEU A 120 -8.18 -6.97 -5.16
CA LEU A 120 -7.66 -7.87 -4.11
C LEU A 120 -8.78 -8.53 -3.31
N THR A 121 -9.98 -7.95 -3.26
CA THR A 121 -11.13 -8.58 -2.56
C THR A 121 -11.58 -9.88 -3.21
N GLU A 122 -11.26 -10.16 -4.47
CA GLU A 122 -11.50 -11.46 -5.10
C GLU A 122 -10.70 -12.62 -4.48
N LEU A 123 -9.65 -12.29 -3.75
CA LEU A 123 -8.75 -13.25 -3.12
C LEU A 123 -9.03 -13.45 -1.62
N LEU A 124 -10.04 -12.77 -1.08
CA LEU A 124 -10.36 -12.82 0.33
C LEU A 124 -11.17 -14.08 0.68
N ASP A 125 -10.88 -14.65 1.84
CA ASP A 125 -11.73 -15.65 2.47
C ASP A 125 -12.79 -14.93 3.34
N PRO A 126 -14.08 -15.05 3.02
CA PRO A 126 -15.14 -14.33 3.73
C PRO A 126 -15.32 -14.81 5.20
N THR A 127 -14.73 -15.93 5.58
CA THR A 127 -14.81 -16.48 6.94
C THR A 127 -13.73 -15.92 7.86
N VAL A 128 -12.71 -15.28 7.32
CA VAL A 128 -11.57 -14.74 8.06
C VAL A 128 -11.90 -13.36 8.64
N LYS A 129 -11.42 -13.09 9.83
CA LYS A 129 -11.37 -11.76 10.45
C LYS A 129 -9.93 -11.40 10.73
N ILE A 130 -9.55 -10.18 10.42
CA ILE A 130 -8.18 -9.67 10.58
C ILE A 130 -8.14 -8.75 11.79
N VAL A 131 -7.27 -9.08 12.74
CA VAL A 131 -6.97 -8.18 13.85
C VAL A 131 -5.93 -7.17 13.38
N THR A 132 -6.31 -5.91 13.35
CA THR A 132 -5.45 -4.82 12.87
C THR A 132 -4.85 -4.04 14.05
N PRO A 133 -3.59 -3.60 13.96
CA PRO A 133 -3.05 -2.54 14.81
C PRO A 133 -3.87 -1.25 14.66
N SER A 134 -3.82 -0.37 15.66
CA SER A 134 -4.64 0.85 15.70
C SER A 134 -4.48 1.74 14.48
N GLY A 135 -3.24 2.00 14.04
CA GLY A 135 -2.98 2.83 12.86
C GLY A 135 -3.51 2.22 11.57
N VAL A 136 -3.46 0.89 11.43
CA VAL A 136 -4.03 0.19 10.26
C VAL A 136 -5.55 0.24 10.30
N TYR A 137 -6.15 0.04 11.48
CA TYR A 137 -7.60 0.14 11.67
C TYR A 137 -8.12 1.53 11.28
N GLU A 138 -7.51 2.59 11.83
CA GLU A 138 -7.89 3.98 11.55
C GLU A 138 -7.78 4.33 10.05
N ASP A 139 -6.72 3.87 9.40
CA ASP A 139 -6.54 4.10 7.99
C ASP A 139 -7.58 3.35 7.14
N MET A 140 -7.92 2.12 7.51
CA MET A 140 -8.98 1.37 6.81
C MET A 140 -10.37 1.99 7.03
N GLN A 141 -10.68 2.48 8.23
CA GLN A 141 -11.92 3.22 8.49
C GLN A 141 -12.00 4.47 7.60
N LYS A 142 -10.95 5.30 7.60
CA LYS A 142 -10.86 6.50 6.74
C LYS A 142 -11.00 6.16 5.26
N PHE A 143 -10.41 5.04 4.84
CA PHE A 143 -10.52 4.60 3.44
C PHE A 143 -11.97 4.28 3.07
N VAL A 144 -12.68 3.50 3.89
CA VAL A 144 -14.08 3.13 3.64
C VAL A 144 -14.95 4.39 3.60
N ASP A 145 -14.81 5.30 4.59
CA ASP A 145 -15.57 6.55 4.64
C ASP A 145 -15.35 7.42 3.39
N ARG A 146 -14.10 7.54 2.92
CA ARG A 146 -13.79 8.29 1.69
C ARG A 146 -14.36 7.62 0.44
N MET A 147 -14.39 6.28 0.40
CA MET A 147 -14.92 5.51 -0.73
C MET A 147 -16.43 5.67 -0.92
N GLU A 148 -17.20 6.06 0.10
CA GLU A 148 -18.63 6.34 -0.06
C GLU A 148 -18.90 7.37 -1.18
N ASN A 149 -18.05 8.40 -1.26
CA ASN A 149 -18.18 9.50 -2.21
C ASN A 149 -17.36 9.28 -3.51
N GLU A 150 -16.61 8.19 -3.60
CA GLU A 150 -15.79 7.87 -4.77
C GLU A 150 -16.54 7.01 -5.78
N THR A 151 -16.33 7.30 -7.07
CA THR A 151 -16.84 6.46 -8.14
C THR A 151 -15.87 5.32 -8.44
N VAL A 152 -16.41 4.09 -8.45
CA VAL A 152 -15.67 2.88 -8.81
C VAL A 152 -16.47 2.10 -9.85
N ASP A 153 -15.92 1.90 -11.02
CA ASP A 153 -16.51 1.03 -12.03
C ASP A 153 -16.08 -0.43 -11.79
N VAL A 154 -16.83 -1.11 -10.92
CA VAL A 154 -16.54 -2.50 -10.55
C VAL A 154 -16.59 -3.46 -11.73
N LYS A 155 -17.42 -3.17 -12.76
CA LYS A 155 -17.50 -4.00 -13.97
C LYS A 155 -16.22 -3.88 -14.80
N GLN A 156 -15.68 -2.67 -14.94
CA GLN A 156 -14.40 -2.45 -15.63
C GLN A 156 -13.22 -3.12 -14.89
N LEU A 157 -13.36 -3.36 -13.58
CA LEU A 157 -12.35 -4.08 -12.79
C LEU A 157 -12.47 -5.61 -12.95
N GLY A 158 -13.49 -6.12 -13.62
CA GLY A 158 -13.74 -7.55 -13.78
C GLY A 158 -14.58 -8.16 -12.64
N LEU A 159 -15.06 -7.35 -11.69
CA LEU A 159 -15.81 -7.79 -10.50
C LEU A 159 -17.29 -7.96 -10.85
N VAL A 160 -17.58 -8.98 -11.65
CA VAL A 160 -18.94 -9.23 -12.17
C VAL A 160 -19.86 -9.72 -11.07
N GLY A 161 -21.07 -9.12 -11.00
CA GLY A 161 -22.09 -9.51 -10.03
C GLY A 161 -21.91 -8.91 -8.62
N ARG A 162 -20.91 -8.06 -8.42
CA ARG A 162 -20.69 -7.34 -7.17
C ARG A 162 -20.92 -5.84 -7.33
N THR A 163 -21.32 -5.16 -6.26
CA THR A 163 -21.40 -3.69 -6.21
C THR A 163 -20.29 -3.12 -5.35
N LYS A 164 -20.01 -1.83 -5.49
CA LYS A 164 -19.06 -1.11 -4.65
C LYS A 164 -19.42 -1.26 -3.17
N GLU A 165 -20.69 -1.09 -2.85
CA GLU A 165 -21.23 -1.14 -1.48
C GLU A 165 -21.05 -2.52 -0.85
N GLN A 166 -21.28 -3.59 -1.62
CA GLN A 166 -21.03 -4.96 -1.14
C GLN A 166 -19.55 -5.20 -0.83
N ILE A 167 -18.66 -4.69 -1.68
CA ILE A 167 -17.22 -4.82 -1.46
C ILE A 167 -16.77 -4.01 -0.24
N LEU A 168 -17.28 -2.79 -0.05
CA LEU A 168 -16.95 -1.99 1.13
C LEU A 168 -17.48 -2.65 2.41
N GLN A 169 -18.69 -3.23 2.38
CA GLN A 169 -19.24 -3.98 3.51
C GLN A 169 -18.38 -5.20 3.86
N GLU A 170 -17.87 -5.92 2.88
CA GLU A 170 -16.93 -7.02 3.09
C GLU A 170 -15.64 -6.56 3.77
N LEU A 171 -15.09 -5.40 3.39
CA LEU A 171 -13.92 -4.83 4.06
C LEU A 171 -14.24 -4.41 5.50
N VAL A 172 -15.40 -3.83 5.75
CA VAL A 172 -15.90 -3.51 7.11
C VAL A 172 -15.94 -4.78 7.98
N GLU A 173 -16.46 -5.87 7.46
CA GLU A 173 -16.56 -7.14 8.17
C GLU A 173 -15.19 -7.80 8.37
N LEU A 174 -14.31 -7.77 7.37
CA LEU A 174 -12.97 -8.37 7.42
C LEU A 174 -12.10 -7.73 8.50
N TYR A 175 -12.10 -6.38 8.59
CA TYR A 175 -11.26 -5.62 9.53
C TYR A 175 -12.02 -5.18 10.79
N ALA A 176 -13.26 -5.64 11.00
CA ALA A 176 -14.12 -5.28 12.12
C ALA A 176 -14.27 -3.77 12.32
N LEU A 177 -14.44 -3.02 11.23
CA LEU A 177 -14.64 -1.57 11.24
C LEU A 177 -16.04 -1.18 11.75
N GLN A 178 -16.23 0.11 12.07
CA GLN A 178 -17.51 0.67 12.58
C GLN A 178 -18.25 1.46 11.51
#